data_61983bd12d68d0980d5f4753a7465ea8
#
_entry.id   61983bd12d68d0980d5f4753a7465ea8
#
_cell.length_a   1.000
_cell.length_b   1.000
_cell.length_c   1.000
_cell.angle_alpha   90.00
_cell.angle_beta   90.00
_cell.angle_gamma   90.00
#
_symmetry.space_group_name_H-M   'P 1'
#
loop_
_entity.id
_entity.type
_entity.pdbx_description
1 polymer ?
#
loop_
_entity_poly.entity_id
_entity_poly.type
_entity_poly.pdbx_seq_one_letter_code
_entity_poly.pdbx_strand_id
1 'polypeptide(L)'
;MHLLGAKGMTVSAPIFIRIFKQESELELWMMKDSRYVLFATYPICQWSGTIGPKVRESDKQTPEGFYTVTRRQLHRSGRHPRSLNLGFPNAFDKSQERTGSYILVHGGCSSVGCFAMTNAVMAEIFELSEQALRAGQPRVQVHVFPFRMTEANLAPYATARTVTWR
;
A
#
# COMPACT_ATOMS: atom_id res chain seq x y z
N MET A 1 -19.40 5.81 -4.62
CA MET A 1 -19.81 5.55 -6.02
C MET A 1 -19.88 6.81 -6.90
N HIS A 2 -20.19 7.96 -6.39
CA HIS A 2 -20.26 9.19 -7.20
C HIS A 2 -18.94 9.57 -7.91
N LEU A 3 -17.79 9.33 -7.29
CA LEU A 3 -16.48 9.68 -7.84
C LEU A 3 -16.10 8.84 -9.07
N LEU A 4 -16.51 7.58 -9.12
CA LEU A 4 -16.24 6.68 -10.25
C LEU A 4 -16.90 7.18 -11.54
N GLY A 5 -18.19 7.47 -11.48
CA GLY A 5 -18.94 7.98 -12.63
C GLY A 5 -18.43 9.33 -13.11
N ALA A 6 -18.12 10.24 -12.19
CA ALA A 6 -17.61 11.58 -12.53
C ALA A 6 -16.23 11.54 -13.22
N LYS A 7 -15.42 10.51 -12.93
CA LYS A 7 -14.10 10.30 -13.57
C LYS A 7 -14.14 9.36 -14.79
N GLY A 8 -15.32 8.88 -15.18
CA GLY A 8 -15.49 7.93 -16.27
C GLY A 8 -14.78 6.59 -16.02
N MET A 9 -14.71 6.17 -14.75
CA MET A 9 -14.05 4.94 -14.31
C MET A 9 -15.08 3.87 -13.93
N THR A 10 -14.70 2.61 -14.06
CA THR A 10 -15.55 1.45 -13.78
C THR A 10 -15.09 0.77 -12.50
N VAL A 11 -16.02 0.42 -11.61
CA VAL A 11 -15.74 -0.17 -10.29
C VAL A 11 -14.95 -1.49 -10.35
N SER A 12 -15.01 -2.21 -11.44
CA SER A 12 -14.29 -3.49 -11.63
C SER A 12 -12.99 -3.36 -12.42
N ALA A 13 -12.59 -2.13 -12.79
CA ALA A 13 -11.36 -1.91 -13.53
C ALA A 13 -10.13 -2.29 -12.68
N PRO A 14 -9.03 -2.75 -13.31
CA PRO A 14 -7.79 -3.02 -12.61
C PRO A 14 -7.30 -1.81 -11.82
N ILE A 15 -6.74 -2.08 -10.64
CA ILE A 15 -6.21 -1.03 -9.75
C ILE A 15 -4.73 -1.26 -9.41
N PHE A 16 -4.11 -0.18 -8.96
CA PHE A 16 -2.74 -0.13 -8.50
C PHE A 16 -2.65 0.83 -7.30
N ILE A 17 -1.90 0.47 -6.27
CA ILE A 17 -1.78 1.26 -5.04
C ILE A 17 -0.33 1.69 -4.84
N ARG A 18 -0.14 2.96 -4.51
CA ARG A 18 1.15 3.51 -4.07
C ARG A 18 0.98 4.16 -2.72
N ILE A 19 1.93 3.92 -1.83
CA ILE A 19 1.95 4.46 -0.47
C ILE A 19 3.24 5.26 -0.27
N PHE A 20 3.11 6.45 0.32
CA PHE A 20 4.22 7.34 0.64
C PHE A 20 4.20 7.60 2.15
N LYS A 21 5.20 7.06 2.86
CA LYS A 21 5.23 7.11 4.32
C LYS A 21 5.39 8.52 4.86
N GLN A 22 6.39 9.26 4.36
CA GLN A 22 6.67 10.61 4.82
C GLN A 22 5.48 11.55 4.67
N GLU A 23 4.79 11.48 3.53
CA GLU A 23 3.62 12.29 3.24
C GLU A 23 2.34 11.75 3.91
N SER A 24 2.38 10.52 4.42
CA SER A 24 1.23 9.81 4.97
C SER A 24 0.05 9.75 4.00
N GLU A 25 0.34 9.35 2.77
CA GLU A 25 -0.64 9.28 1.69
C GLU A 25 -0.66 7.92 1.01
N LEU A 26 -1.85 7.48 0.66
CA LEU A 26 -2.10 6.30 -0.17
C LEU A 26 -2.81 6.76 -1.45
N GLU A 27 -2.20 6.49 -2.60
CA GLU A 27 -2.79 6.73 -3.91
C GLU A 27 -3.40 5.45 -4.46
N LEU A 28 -4.62 5.53 -4.93
CA LEU A 28 -5.27 4.46 -5.68
C LEU A 28 -5.38 4.89 -7.14
N TRP A 29 -4.78 4.09 -8.01
CA TRP A 29 -4.77 4.27 -9.46
C TRP A 29 -5.69 3.24 -10.09
N MET A 30 -6.41 3.62 -11.13
CA MET A 30 -7.39 2.77 -11.78
C MET A 30 -7.18 2.79 -13.30
N MET A 31 -7.32 1.62 -13.92
CA MET A 31 -7.19 1.48 -15.38
C MET A 31 -8.33 2.21 -16.08
N LYS A 32 -7.96 3.07 -17.02
CA LYS A 32 -8.87 3.74 -17.94
C LYS A 32 -8.16 3.90 -19.28
N ASP A 33 -8.80 3.45 -20.35
CA ASP A 33 -8.25 3.53 -21.71
C ASP A 33 -6.83 2.97 -21.81
N SER A 34 -6.60 1.79 -21.25
CA SER A 34 -5.34 1.02 -21.28
C SER A 34 -4.18 1.64 -20.52
N ARG A 35 -4.45 2.60 -19.62
CA ARG A 35 -3.43 3.17 -18.73
C ARG A 35 -3.98 3.39 -17.32
N TYR A 36 -3.10 3.38 -16.32
CA TYR A 36 -3.48 3.75 -14.96
C TYR A 36 -3.61 5.27 -14.84
N VAL A 37 -4.72 5.72 -14.27
CA VAL A 37 -5.03 7.11 -13.98
C VAL A 37 -5.29 7.23 -12.48
N LEU A 38 -4.83 8.31 -11.86
CA LEU A 38 -5.05 8.55 -10.43
C LEU A 38 -6.56 8.68 -10.15
N PHE A 39 -7.08 7.76 -9.35
CA PHE A 39 -8.46 7.80 -8.90
C PHE A 39 -8.64 8.69 -7.67
N ALA A 40 -7.85 8.43 -6.63
CA ALA A 40 -7.91 9.19 -5.38
C ALA A 40 -6.59 9.10 -4.61
N THR A 41 -6.34 10.14 -3.81
CA THR A 41 -5.30 10.17 -2.79
C THR A 41 -5.97 10.23 -1.43
N TYR A 42 -5.67 9.27 -0.56
CA TYR A 42 -6.25 9.16 0.77
C TYR A 42 -5.20 9.47 1.83
N PRO A 43 -5.57 10.21 2.88
CA PRO A 43 -4.68 10.38 4.03
C PRO A 43 -4.56 9.06 4.79
N ILE A 44 -3.36 8.75 5.27
CA ILE A 44 -3.10 7.66 6.18
C ILE A 44 -3.18 8.22 7.60
N CYS A 45 -4.01 7.61 8.47
CA CYS A 45 -4.12 8.03 9.87
C CYS A 45 -2.84 7.77 10.64
N GLN A 46 -2.28 6.56 10.48
CA GLN A 46 -1.11 6.13 11.22
C GLN A 46 -0.33 5.05 10.48
N TRP A 47 0.96 5.19 10.50
CA TRP A 47 1.96 4.14 10.29
C TRP A 47 3.00 4.29 11.39
N SER A 48 3.91 3.34 11.58
CA SER A 48 4.81 3.36 12.72
C SER A 48 6.27 3.13 12.35
N GLY A 49 7.16 3.63 13.22
CA GLY A 49 8.60 3.61 13.01
C GLY A 49 9.09 4.86 12.28
N THR A 50 10.13 4.70 11.50
CA THR A 50 10.81 5.76 10.77
C THR A 50 10.83 5.46 9.26
N ILE A 51 11.40 6.36 8.49
CA ILE A 51 11.77 6.10 7.11
C ILE A 51 12.79 4.97 7.12
N GLY A 52 12.60 3.98 6.28
CA GLY A 52 13.41 2.79 6.20
C GLY A 52 12.58 1.50 6.19
N PRO A 53 13.22 0.37 5.90
CA PRO A 53 12.53 -0.91 5.80
C PRO A 53 12.18 -1.49 7.17
N LYS A 54 11.17 -2.37 7.18
CA LYS A 54 10.97 -3.30 8.29
C LYS A 54 12.03 -4.40 8.22
N VAL A 55 12.73 -4.65 9.34
CA VAL A 55 13.87 -5.59 9.37
C VAL A 55 13.53 -6.88 10.11
N ARG A 56 12.77 -6.82 11.19
CA ARG A 56 12.46 -7.99 12.02
C ARG A 56 11.07 -7.93 12.65
N GLU A 57 10.59 -9.09 13.03
CA GLU A 57 9.34 -9.19 13.75
C GLU A 57 9.38 -8.36 15.04
N SER A 58 8.27 -7.73 15.38
CA SER A 58 8.10 -6.88 16.57
C SER A 58 8.98 -5.63 16.64
N ASP A 59 9.61 -5.21 15.54
CA ASP A 59 10.39 -3.97 15.50
C ASP A 59 9.49 -2.71 15.41
N LYS A 60 8.17 -2.88 15.35
CA LYS A 60 7.17 -1.80 15.26
C LYS A 60 7.38 -0.88 14.06
N GLN A 61 8.03 -1.39 13.03
CA GLN A 61 8.37 -0.67 11.80
C GLN A 61 7.42 -1.08 10.68
N THR A 62 6.83 -0.09 10.03
CA THR A 62 6.07 -0.29 8.81
C THR A 62 7.02 -0.50 7.62
N PRO A 63 6.83 -1.53 6.79
CA PRO A 63 7.76 -1.87 5.72
C PRO A 63 7.77 -0.86 4.57
N GLU A 64 8.84 -0.91 3.77
CA GLU A 64 8.95 -0.30 2.45
C GLU A 64 9.29 -1.40 1.44
N GLY A 65 8.78 -1.30 0.24
CA GLY A 65 9.02 -2.27 -0.83
C GLY A 65 7.82 -2.46 -1.74
N PHE A 66 7.93 -3.48 -2.60
CA PHE A 66 6.93 -3.80 -3.61
C PHE A 66 6.21 -5.09 -3.23
N TYR A 67 4.93 -4.98 -2.95
CA TYR A 67 4.07 -6.07 -2.49
C TYR A 67 2.95 -6.33 -3.48
N THR A 68 2.33 -7.49 -3.38
CA THR A 68 1.15 -7.84 -4.16
C THR A 68 0.08 -8.44 -3.27
N VAL A 69 -1.18 -8.13 -3.58
CA VAL A 69 -2.34 -8.64 -2.85
C VAL A 69 -3.21 -9.46 -3.80
N THR A 70 -3.39 -10.73 -3.48
CA THR A 70 -4.31 -11.63 -4.17
C THR A 70 -5.65 -11.70 -3.44
N ARG A 71 -6.65 -12.39 -4.03
CA ARG A 71 -7.94 -12.60 -3.36
C ARG A 71 -7.83 -13.25 -1.98
N ARG A 72 -6.86 -14.13 -1.78
CA ARG A 72 -6.61 -14.81 -0.49
C ARG A 72 -6.06 -13.88 0.58
N GLN A 73 -5.51 -12.75 0.19
CA GLN A 73 -4.93 -11.76 1.09
C GLN A 73 -5.94 -10.65 1.46
N LEU A 74 -7.19 -10.76 1.01
CA LEU A 74 -8.30 -9.92 1.44
C LEU A 74 -8.94 -10.52 2.70
N HIS A 75 -8.98 -9.75 3.77
CA HIS A 75 -9.60 -10.16 5.02
C HIS A 75 -10.95 -9.45 5.19
N ARG A 76 -12.04 -10.19 5.00
CA ARG A 76 -13.41 -9.65 5.11
C ARG A 76 -13.89 -9.55 6.56
N SER A 77 -13.35 -10.39 7.42
CA SER A 77 -13.76 -10.54 8.83
C SER A 77 -12.53 -10.69 9.71
N GLY A 78 -12.74 -10.82 11.01
CA GLY A 78 -11.67 -10.96 11.99
C GLY A 78 -11.39 -9.64 12.72
N ARG A 79 -10.21 -9.54 13.32
CA ARG A 79 -9.83 -8.37 14.15
C ARG A 79 -9.78 -7.06 13.34
N HIS A 80 -9.37 -7.15 12.08
CA HIS A 80 -9.35 -6.01 11.16
C HIS A 80 -10.16 -6.38 9.92
N PRO A 81 -11.50 -6.28 9.97
CA PRO A 81 -12.32 -6.57 8.81
C PRO A 81 -12.07 -5.54 7.70
N ARG A 82 -12.25 -5.96 6.46
CA ARG A 82 -11.95 -5.14 5.27
C ARG A 82 -10.51 -4.66 5.27
N SER A 83 -9.57 -5.59 5.34
CA SER A 83 -8.14 -5.29 5.29
C SER A 83 -7.44 -6.01 4.13
N LEU A 84 -6.32 -5.43 3.71
CA LEU A 84 -5.43 -6.02 2.72
C LEU A 84 -4.17 -6.49 3.42
N ASN A 85 -3.82 -7.77 3.30
CA ASN A 85 -2.54 -8.29 3.78
C ASN A 85 -1.50 -8.12 2.68
N LEU A 86 -0.44 -7.37 2.95
CA LEU A 86 0.61 -7.07 1.97
C LEU A 86 1.50 -8.27 1.64
N GLY A 87 1.42 -9.33 2.44
CA GLY A 87 2.28 -10.51 2.24
C GLY A 87 3.75 -10.27 2.60
N PHE A 88 4.03 -9.34 3.52
CA PHE A 88 5.36 -9.16 4.08
C PHE A 88 5.79 -10.42 4.87
N PRO A 89 7.01 -10.91 4.78
CA PRO A 89 8.09 -10.48 3.90
C PRO A 89 7.92 -11.02 2.47
N ASN A 90 8.25 -10.19 1.46
CA ASN A 90 8.31 -10.64 0.07
C ASN A 90 9.64 -11.37 -0.23
N ALA A 91 9.86 -11.78 -1.47
CA ALA A 91 11.08 -12.51 -1.83
C ALA A 91 12.36 -11.69 -1.58
N PHE A 92 12.33 -10.38 -1.86
CA PHE A 92 13.46 -9.49 -1.59
C PHE A 92 13.69 -9.36 -0.07
N ASP A 93 12.65 -9.13 0.71
CA ASP A 93 12.76 -9.05 2.17
C ASP A 93 13.39 -10.31 2.76
N LYS A 94 12.96 -11.48 2.28
CA LYS A 94 13.53 -12.78 2.70
C LYS A 94 15.00 -12.91 2.33
N SER A 95 15.40 -12.42 1.15
CA SER A 95 16.80 -12.42 0.73
C SER A 95 17.69 -11.54 1.62
N GLN A 96 17.09 -10.55 2.28
CA GLN A 96 17.74 -9.69 3.27
C GLN A 96 17.57 -10.19 4.72
N GLU A 97 17.12 -11.42 4.90
CA GLU A 97 16.87 -12.03 6.21
C GLU A 97 15.87 -11.26 7.09
N ARG A 98 14.97 -10.50 6.48
CA ARG A 98 13.93 -9.75 7.19
C ARG A 98 12.83 -10.70 7.65
N THR A 99 12.32 -10.48 8.86
CA THR A 99 11.31 -11.33 9.48
C THR A 99 10.08 -10.54 9.90
N GLY A 100 8.96 -11.22 10.01
CA GLY A 100 7.68 -10.68 10.43
C GLY A 100 6.54 -11.28 9.63
N SER A 101 5.33 -10.84 9.93
CA SER A 101 4.13 -11.30 9.25
C SER A 101 2.97 -10.35 9.53
N TYR A 102 1.86 -10.54 8.82
CA TYR A 102 0.60 -9.89 9.10
C TYR A 102 0.68 -8.37 9.07
N ILE A 103 1.30 -7.84 8.01
CA ILE A 103 1.31 -6.39 7.74
C ILE A 103 0.13 -6.06 6.85
N LEU A 104 -0.78 -5.22 7.37
CA LEU A 104 -2.05 -4.91 6.75
C LEU A 104 -2.17 -3.44 6.36
N VAL A 105 -3.02 -3.17 5.39
CA VAL A 105 -3.73 -1.89 5.25
C VAL A 105 -5.12 -2.12 5.81
N HIS A 106 -5.51 -1.40 6.86
CA HIS A 106 -6.76 -1.63 7.58
C HIS A 106 -7.41 -0.33 8.07
N GLY A 107 -8.65 -0.40 8.52
CA GLY A 107 -9.36 0.71 9.13
C GLY A 107 -9.04 0.89 10.62
N GLY A 108 -9.80 1.77 11.29
CA GLY A 108 -9.69 2.01 12.73
C GLY A 108 -8.71 3.09 13.14
N CYS A 109 -8.03 3.72 12.21
CA CYS A 109 -7.16 4.90 12.41
C CYS A 109 -6.02 4.74 13.44
N SER A 110 -5.71 3.50 13.87
CA SER A 110 -4.65 3.22 14.86
C SER A 110 -3.95 1.92 14.52
N SER A 111 -2.63 1.93 14.55
CA SER A 111 -1.84 0.76 14.23
C SER A 111 -0.42 0.83 14.77
N VAL A 112 0.20 -0.34 14.91
CA VAL A 112 1.62 -0.52 15.13
C VAL A 112 2.14 -1.51 14.08
N GLY A 113 2.95 -1.01 13.12
CA GLY A 113 3.53 -1.81 12.05
C GLY A 113 2.69 -1.90 10.76
N CYS A 114 1.38 -1.66 10.83
CA CYS A 114 0.48 -1.64 9.68
C CYS A 114 0.21 -0.20 9.19
N PHE A 115 -0.55 -0.09 8.10
CA PHE A 115 -1.08 1.19 7.63
C PHE A 115 -2.54 1.30 8.06
N ALA A 116 -2.85 2.26 8.94
CA ALA A 116 -4.19 2.49 9.43
C ALA A 116 -4.85 3.65 8.69
N MET A 117 -6.02 3.37 8.13
CA MET A 117 -6.90 4.32 7.45
C MET A 117 -8.15 4.58 8.31
N THR A 118 -8.94 5.60 7.95
CA THR A 118 -10.29 5.68 8.50
C THR A 118 -11.13 4.49 8.00
N ASN A 119 -12.16 4.13 8.74
CA ASN A 119 -13.06 3.05 8.35
C ASN A 119 -13.73 3.30 7.00
N ALA A 120 -14.15 4.54 6.74
CA ALA A 120 -14.79 4.92 5.49
C ALA A 120 -13.85 4.78 4.29
N VAL A 121 -12.62 5.28 4.41
CA VAL A 121 -11.59 5.17 3.38
C VAL A 121 -11.23 3.71 3.13
N MET A 122 -11.04 2.93 4.19
CA MET A 122 -10.70 1.51 4.06
C MET A 122 -11.81 0.70 3.40
N ALA A 123 -13.06 1.01 3.69
CA ALA A 123 -14.21 0.37 3.04
C ALA A 123 -14.18 0.60 1.52
N GLU A 124 -13.85 1.79 1.07
CA GLU A 124 -13.74 2.11 -0.36
C GLU A 124 -12.54 1.39 -1.01
N ILE A 125 -11.37 1.46 -0.40
CA ILE A 125 -10.16 0.77 -0.89
C ILE A 125 -10.40 -0.74 -0.98
N PHE A 126 -11.01 -1.32 0.03
CA PHE A 126 -11.32 -2.76 0.05
C PHE A 126 -12.29 -3.14 -1.06
N GLU A 127 -13.38 -2.40 -1.22
CA GLU A 127 -14.39 -2.65 -2.25
C GLU A 127 -13.78 -2.60 -3.66
N LEU A 128 -13.00 -1.56 -3.96
CA LEU A 128 -12.36 -1.42 -5.26
C LEU A 128 -11.34 -2.53 -5.53
N SER A 129 -10.58 -2.93 -4.51
CA SER A 129 -9.63 -4.04 -4.59
C SER A 129 -10.34 -5.36 -4.86
N GLU A 130 -11.42 -5.63 -4.12
CA GLU A 130 -12.20 -6.84 -4.26
C GLU A 130 -12.85 -6.97 -5.63
N GLN A 131 -13.47 -5.91 -6.12
CA GLN A 131 -14.11 -5.90 -7.42
C GLN A 131 -13.10 -6.08 -8.56
N ALA A 132 -11.94 -5.45 -8.50
CA ALA A 132 -10.88 -5.63 -9.48
C ALA A 132 -10.38 -7.09 -9.52
N LEU A 133 -10.13 -7.68 -8.35
CA LEU A 133 -9.67 -9.08 -8.25
C LEU A 133 -10.74 -10.07 -8.70
N ARG A 134 -12.03 -9.81 -8.42
CA ARG A 134 -13.14 -10.64 -8.89
C ARG A 134 -13.34 -10.56 -10.40
N ALA A 135 -13.07 -9.40 -10.98
CA ALA A 135 -13.21 -9.18 -12.43
C ALA A 135 -12.06 -9.79 -13.26
N GLY A 136 -11.04 -10.37 -12.60
CA GLY A 136 -9.98 -11.10 -13.28
C GLY A 136 -8.57 -10.52 -13.11
N GLN A 137 -8.40 -9.41 -12.41
CA GLN A 137 -7.06 -8.95 -12.06
C GLN A 137 -6.41 -10.00 -11.14
N PRO A 138 -5.24 -10.56 -11.51
CA PRO A 138 -4.65 -11.66 -10.72
C PRO A 138 -4.13 -11.20 -9.36
N ARG A 139 -3.61 -9.98 -9.28
CA ARG A 139 -3.07 -9.37 -8.05
C ARG A 139 -3.07 -7.86 -8.15
N VAL A 140 -3.27 -7.19 -7.02
CA VAL A 140 -3.12 -5.74 -6.89
C VAL A 140 -1.69 -5.44 -6.46
N GLN A 141 -0.98 -4.64 -7.22
CA GLN A 141 0.35 -4.15 -6.83
C GLN A 141 0.18 -3.09 -5.75
N VAL A 142 0.97 -3.21 -4.68
CA VAL A 142 1.04 -2.23 -3.61
C VAL A 142 2.50 -1.85 -3.41
N HIS A 143 2.86 -0.67 -3.84
CA HIS A 143 4.23 -0.15 -3.73
C HIS A 143 4.33 0.83 -2.58
N VAL A 144 5.21 0.57 -1.64
CA VAL A 144 5.44 1.40 -0.46
C VAL A 144 6.79 2.10 -0.58
N PHE A 145 6.73 3.42 -0.65
CA PHE A 145 7.90 4.29 -0.75
C PHE A 145 8.15 5.03 0.56
N PRO A 146 9.40 5.33 0.89
CA PRO A 146 9.72 6.17 2.05
C PRO A 146 9.14 7.58 1.93
N PHE A 147 9.17 8.14 0.73
CA PHE A 147 8.71 9.50 0.39
C PHE A 147 8.48 9.60 -1.11
N ARG A 148 7.88 10.70 -1.56
CA ARG A 148 7.75 10.98 -3.00
C ARG A 148 9.14 11.23 -3.60
N MET A 149 9.43 10.62 -4.75
CA MET A 149 10.73 10.67 -5.43
C MET A 149 10.89 11.99 -6.20
N THR A 150 10.83 13.11 -5.49
CA THR A 150 11.10 14.45 -6.02
C THR A 150 12.58 14.80 -5.88
N GLU A 151 13.07 15.74 -6.67
CA GLU A 151 14.46 16.21 -6.57
C GLU A 151 14.78 16.71 -5.15
N ALA A 152 13.88 17.46 -4.54
CA ALA A 152 14.04 17.98 -3.18
C ALA A 152 14.17 16.86 -2.15
N ASN A 153 13.35 15.81 -2.26
CA ASN A 153 13.39 14.67 -1.35
C ASN A 153 14.62 13.78 -1.58
N LEU A 154 15.11 13.68 -2.80
CA LEU A 154 16.28 12.87 -3.16
C LEU A 154 17.60 13.57 -2.91
N ALA A 155 17.64 14.91 -2.88
CA ALA A 155 18.87 15.69 -2.73
C ALA A 155 19.74 15.29 -1.51
N PRO A 156 19.19 15.01 -0.32
CA PRO A 156 20.00 14.55 0.82
C PRO A 156 20.71 13.22 0.60
N TYR A 157 20.23 12.41 -0.34
CA TYR A 157 20.75 11.07 -0.64
C TYR A 157 21.67 11.05 -1.86
N ALA A 158 21.70 12.10 -2.66
CA ALA A 158 22.49 12.18 -3.90
C ALA A 158 24.00 12.14 -3.67
N THR A 159 24.46 12.54 -2.48
CA THR A 159 25.88 12.54 -2.09
C THR A 159 26.29 11.31 -1.28
N ALA A 160 25.36 10.50 -0.86
CA ALA A 160 25.63 9.23 -0.19
C ALA A 160 26.04 8.19 -1.25
N ARG A 161 27.33 8.05 -1.49
CA ARG A 161 27.92 7.07 -2.43
C ARG A 161 27.69 5.60 -2.03
N THR A 162 26.76 5.30 -1.16
CA THR A 162 26.47 3.95 -0.68
C THR A 162 25.00 3.76 -0.30
N VAL A 163 24.11 3.94 -1.26
CA VAL A 163 22.90 3.13 -1.25
C VAL A 163 23.00 2.21 -2.46
N THR A 164 23.82 1.20 -2.31
CA THR A 164 23.76 0.04 -3.20
C THR A 164 22.43 -0.65 -2.97
N TRP A 165 21.49 -0.37 -3.81
CA TRP A 165 20.37 -1.26 -4.04
C TRP A 165 20.94 -2.52 -4.72
N ARG A 166 21.54 -3.39 -3.91
CA ARG A 166 21.92 -4.75 -4.32
C ARG A 166 20.92 -5.74 -3.80
#